data_bf607b31d21b1c3b59c8188aa3570a8b
#
_entry.id   bf607b31d21b1c3b59c8188aa3570a8b
#
_cell.length_a   1.000
_cell.length_b   1.000
_cell.length_c   1.000
_cell.angle_alpha   90.00
_cell.angle_beta   90.00
_cell.angle_gamma   90.00
#
_symmetry.space_group_name_H-M   'P 1'
#
loop_
_entity.id
_entity.type
_entity.pdbx_description
1 polymer ?
#
loop_
_entity_poly.entity_id
_entity_poly.type
_entity_poly.pdbx_seq_one_letter_code
_entity_poly.pdbx_strand_id
1 'polypeptide(L)'
;NEKVLVPIMNSSWDDDAINAYELAMPGYEIIGVTGSWESTDALHCRVKGIPDLDMLQLFHNPLRDTVDSFINEGYMINAVIDDLSKTGIVDGSVKVFWKTEAEFEYDSTDLYLSLVPEEPNTYTGYLPPQLYGSKINYFIQALDSSGRKEKHPMAGYHSFFALPTDICNSWSLGDVDNSGELNIIDVILLSELIVYGSSLGMCCDFVADINEDGELSIIDIVNLVSMVVNQ
;
A
#
# COMPACT_ATOMS: atom_id res chain seq x y z
N ASN A 1 -23.16 -1.61 -3.21
CA ASN A 1 -23.79 -0.28 -3.40
C ASN A 1 -22.81 0.82 -3.85
N GLU A 2 -21.88 0.57 -4.68
CA GLU A 2 -20.83 1.49 -5.15
C GLU A 2 -21.41 2.75 -5.86
N LYS A 3 -22.29 3.50 -5.16
CA LYS A 3 -22.99 4.67 -5.69
C LYS A 3 -22.92 5.83 -4.71
N VAL A 4 -22.68 7.03 -5.25
CA VAL A 4 -22.74 8.30 -4.50
C VAL A 4 -23.87 9.13 -5.12
N LEU A 5 -24.83 9.54 -4.30
CA LEU A 5 -25.92 10.40 -4.72
C LEU A 5 -25.57 11.85 -4.38
N VAL A 6 -25.51 12.72 -5.37
CA VAL A 6 -25.15 14.13 -5.22
C VAL A 6 -26.37 15.01 -5.55
N PRO A 7 -26.84 15.88 -4.66
CA PRO A 7 -27.90 16.82 -4.98
C PRO A 7 -27.40 17.84 -6.02
N ILE A 8 -28.12 17.99 -7.11
CA ILE A 8 -27.83 18.97 -8.16
C ILE A 8 -29.01 19.94 -8.33
N MET A 9 -28.69 21.19 -8.64
CA MET A 9 -29.66 22.31 -8.66
C MET A 9 -29.78 22.95 -10.05
N ASN A 10 -29.24 22.34 -11.11
CA ASN A 10 -29.05 22.92 -12.43
C ASN A 10 -28.23 24.23 -12.41
N SER A 11 -27.22 24.27 -11.57
CA SER A 11 -26.29 25.38 -11.41
C SER A 11 -24.99 25.12 -12.18
N SER A 12 -24.20 26.17 -12.42
CA SER A 12 -22.86 26.04 -13.01
C SER A 12 -21.86 25.30 -12.12
N TRP A 13 -22.23 25.00 -10.87
CA TRP A 13 -21.40 24.26 -9.89
C TRP A 13 -21.68 22.75 -9.88
N ASP A 14 -22.73 22.28 -10.56
CA ASP A 14 -23.15 20.88 -10.50
C ASP A 14 -22.08 19.96 -11.10
N ASP A 15 -21.48 20.36 -12.23
CA ASP A 15 -20.41 19.60 -12.87
C ASP A 15 -19.15 19.55 -11.99
N ASP A 16 -18.80 20.65 -11.32
CA ASP A 16 -17.67 20.70 -10.40
C ASP A 16 -17.91 19.78 -9.19
N ALA A 17 -19.14 19.72 -8.69
CA ALA A 17 -19.50 18.84 -7.59
C ALA A 17 -19.41 17.36 -8.00
N ILE A 18 -19.94 16.99 -9.17
CA ILE A 18 -19.84 15.63 -9.70
C ILE A 18 -18.37 15.23 -9.87
N ASN A 19 -17.57 16.05 -10.54
CA ASN A 19 -16.15 15.80 -10.76
C ASN A 19 -15.38 15.64 -9.45
N ALA A 20 -15.69 16.44 -8.41
CA ALA A 20 -15.05 16.33 -7.11
C ALA A 20 -15.33 14.97 -6.46
N TYR A 21 -16.55 14.45 -6.55
CA TYR A 21 -16.89 13.13 -6.04
C TYR A 21 -16.28 11.99 -6.88
N GLU A 22 -16.19 12.11 -8.20
CA GLU A 22 -15.52 11.14 -9.07
C GLU A 22 -14.04 11.00 -8.70
N LEU A 23 -13.37 12.12 -8.42
CA LEU A 23 -11.97 12.12 -7.97
C LEU A 23 -11.81 11.54 -6.55
N ALA A 24 -12.76 11.85 -5.65
CA ALA A 24 -12.68 11.42 -4.26
C ALA A 24 -13.05 9.94 -4.05
N MET A 25 -13.89 9.39 -4.94
CA MET A 25 -14.48 8.06 -4.82
C MET A 25 -14.26 7.22 -6.08
N PRO A 26 -12.99 6.94 -6.46
CA PRO A 26 -12.71 6.17 -7.67
C PRO A 26 -13.34 4.77 -7.59
N GLY A 27 -14.06 4.39 -8.66
CA GLY A 27 -14.79 3.12 -8.75
C GLY A 27 -16.24 3.18 -8.30
N TYR A 28 -16.70 4.33 -7.79
CA TYR A 28 -18.13 4.55 -7.48
C TYR A 28 -18.85 5.21 -8.66
N GLU A 29 -20.12 4.84 -8.84
CA GLU A 29 -21.04 5.54 -9.75
C GLU A 29 -21.52 6.83 -9.08
N ILE A 30 -21.18 7.99 -9.63
CA ILE A 30 -21.63 9.28 -9.12
C ILE A 30 -22.92 9.67 -9.82
N ILE A 31 -24.01 9.80 -9.07
CA ILE A 31 -25.35 10.06 -9.61
C ILE A 31 -25.82 11.44 -9.14
N GLY A 32 -25.98 12.36 -10.06
CA GLY A 32 -26.63 13.64 -9.80
C GLY A 32 -28.14 13.47 -9.63
N VAL A 33 -28.69 13.92 -8.50
CA VAL A 33 -30.12 13.84 -8.19
C VAL A 33 -30.72 15.23 -8.21
N THR A 34 -31.67 15.45 -9.14
CA THR A 34 -32.40 16.69 -9.23
C THR A 34 -33.55 16.75 -8.22
N GLY A 35 -33.84 17.93 -7.70
CA GLY A 35 -34.92 18.12 -6.75
C GLY A 35 -35.05 19.57 -6.29
N SER A 36 -35.99 19.83 -5.40
CA SER A 36 -36.11 21.12 -4.71
C SER A 36 -35.25 21.07 -3.44
N TRP A 37 -33.99 21.47 -3.58
CA TRP A 37 -33.04 21.51 -2.48
C TRP A 37 -32.97 22.92 -1.88
N GLU A 38 -32.96 23.01 -0.57
CA GLU A 38 -32.58 24.24 0.12
C GLU A 38 -31.05 24.36 0.13
N SER A 39 -30.51 25.58 0.18
CA SER A 39 -29.08 25.83 0.12
C SER A 39 -28.26 25.16 1.27
N THR A 40 -28.94 24.75 2.31
CA THR A 40 -28.37 24.05 3.48
C THR A 40 -28.73 22.58 3.55
N ASP A 41 -29.51 22.08 2.58
CA ASP A 41 -29.93 20.69 2.54
C ASP A 41 -28.77 19.78 2.12
N ALA A 42 -28.72 18.61 2.75
CA ALA A 42 -27.95 17.49 2.28
C ALA A 42 -28.85 16.29 2.10
N LEU A 43 -28.56 15.43 1.13
CA LEU A 43 -29.36 14.23 0.84
C LEU A 43 -29.62 13.37 2.08
N HIS A 44 -28.63 13.27 2.98
CA HIS A 44 -28.79 12.51 4.23
C HIS A 44 -29.96 13.00 5.11
N CYS A 45 -30.40 14.26 4.99
CA CYS A 45 -31.55 14.78 5.72
C CYS A 45 -32.88 14.25 5.17
N ARG A 46 -32.89 13.72 3.94
CA ARG A 46 -34.08 13.29 3.22
C ARG A 46 -34.16 11.81 2.91
N VAL A 47 -33.07 11.06 3.24
CA VAL A 47 -33.01 9.63 3.04
C VAL A 47 -32.91 8.90 4.39
N LYS A 48 -33.36 7.64 4.40
CA LYS A 48 -33.20 6.75 5.54
C LYS A 48 -32.30 5.61 5.14
N GLY A 49 -31.25 5.37 5.93
CA GLY A 49 -30.44 4.17 5.82
C GLY A 49 -31.26 2.96 6.28
N ILE A 50 -31.29 1.92 5.45
CA ILE A 50 -31.81 0.61 5.84
C ILE A 50 -30.58 -0.27 6.08
N PRO A 51 -30.35 -0.80 7.31
CA PRO A 51 -29.20 -1.65 7.56
C PRO A 51 -29.32 -2.95 6.73
N ASP A 52 -28.26 -3.32 6.05
CA ASP A 52 -28.14 -4.65 5.46
C ASP A 52 -27.68 -5.62 6.55
N LEU A 53 -28.61 -6.44 7.04
CA LEU A 53 -28.35 -7.40 8.13
C LEU A 53 -27.54 -8.63 7.66
N ASP A 54 -27.41 -8.79 6.36
CA ASP A 54 -26.70 -9.91 5.73
C ASP A 54 -25.40 -9.44 5.05
N MET A 55 -24.90 -8.25 5.41
CA MET A 55 -23.72 -7.67 4.77
C MET A 55 -22.46 -8.54 4.95
N LEU A 56 -21.60 -8.52 3.96
CA LEU A 56 -20.23 -8.98 4.09
C LEU A 56 -19.40 -7.81 4.62
N GLN A 57 -18.79 -7.99 5.79
CA GLN A 57 -17.97 -6.96 6.42
C GLN A 57 -16.48 -7.32 6.29
N LEU A 58 -15.67 -6.37 5.86
CA LEU A 58 -14.24 -6.50 5.75
C LEU A 58 -13.55 -5.41 6.56
N PHE A 59 -12.74 -5.81 7.55
CA PHE A 59 -11.97 -4.93 8.41
C PHE A 59 -10.49 -5.18 8.18
N HIS A 60 -9.74 -4.12 7.98
CA HIS A 60 -8.30 -4.16 7.79
C HIS A 60 -7.65 -2.94 8.45
N ASN A 61 -6.53 -3.17 9.14
CA ASN A 61 -5.69 -2.08 9.62
C ASN A 61 -4.60 -1.82 8.56
N PRO A 62 -4.68 -0.70 7.82
CA PRO A 62 -3.80 -0.47 6.68
C PRO A 62 -2.34 -0.33 7.06
N LEU A 63 -1.45 -0.89 6.25
CA LEU A 63 -0.06 -0.50 6.23
C LEU A 63 0.05 0.96 5.77
N ARG A 64 0.89 1.74 6.45
CA ARG A 64 1.07 3.17 6.22
C ARG A 64 2.54 3.55 6.33
N ASP A 65 2.87 4.72 5.82
CA ASP A 65 4.21 5.27 5.85
C ASP A 65 5.24 4.33 5.22
N THR A 66 6.33 4.02 5.90
CA THR A 66 7.36 3.09 5.43
C THR A 66 7.27 1.80 6.23
N VAL A 67 7.26 0.67 5.55
CA VAL A 67 7.05 -0.65 6.15
C VAL A 67 8.18 -1.58 5.75
N ASP A 68 8.79 -2.22 6.78
CA ASP A 68 9.76 -3.30 6.59
C ASP A 68 9.07 -4.58 6.12
N SER A 69 9.72 -5.31 5.26
CA SER A 69 9.28 -6.67 4.93
C SER A 69 9.68 -7.64 6.04
N PHE A 70 8.86 -8.69 6.24
CA PHE A 70 9.30 -9.85 7.02
C PHE A 70 10.35 -10.64 6.23
N ILE A 71 11.33 -11.19 6.96
CA ILE A 71 12.43 -11.96 6.37
C ILE A 71 11.90 -13.06 5.43
N ASN A 72 12.21 -12.93 4.14
CA ASN A 72 11.82 -13.85 3.07
C ASN A 72 10.31 -14.01 2.80
N GLU A 73 9.43 -13.34 3.54
CA GLU A 73 7.98 -13.48 3.41
C GLU A 73 7.32 -12.27 2.73
N GLY A 74 7.87 -11.07 2.92
CA GLY A 74 7.32 -9.83 2.38
C GLY A 74 6.47 -9.05 3.38
N TYR A 75 5.46 -8.31 2.90
CA TYR A 75 4.63 -7.43 3.73
C TYR A 75 3.37 -8.16 4.15
N MET A 76 3.21 -8.39 5.45
CA MET A 76 2.04 -9.08 5.98
C MET A 76 0.78 -8.23 5.83
N ILE A 77 -0.23 -8.79 5.19
CA ILE A 77 -1.57 -8.25 5.09
C ILE A 77 -2.51 -9.17 5.85
N ASN A 78 -3.30 -8.61 6.76
CA ASN A 78 -4.36 -9.33 7.44
C ASN A 78 -5.69 -8.58 7.33
N ALA A 79 -6.77 -9.33 7.32
CA ALA A 79 -8.13 -8.80 7.29
C ALA A 79 -9.06 -9.69 8.12
N VAL A 80 -9.97 -9.08 8.86
CA VAL A 80 -11.08 -9.79 9.52
C VAL A 80 -12.30 -9.68 8.62
N ILE A 81 -12.91 -10.83 8.31
CA ILE A 81 -14.06 -10.88 7.40
C ILE A 81 -15.24 -11.52 8.10
N ASP A 82 -16.29 -10.75 8.34
CA ASP A 82 -17.52 -11.21 8.94
C ASP A 82 -18.64 -11.32 7.89
N ASP A 83 -19.03 -12.55 7.60
CA ASP A 83 -20.19 -12.83 6.76
C ASP A 83 -21.45 -12.91 7.64
N LEU A 84 -22.20 -11.81 7.69
CA LEU A 84 -23.44 -11.75 8.47
C LEU A 84 -24.57 -12.57 7.83
N SER A 85 -24.49 -12.85 6.51
CA SER A 85 -25.44 -13.72 5.82
C SER A 85 -25.28 -15.20 6.22
N LYS A 86 -24.14 -15.56 6.79
CA LYS A 86 -23.76 -16.93 7.20
C LYS A 86 -23.78 -17.95 6.06
N THR A 87 -23.62 -17.48 4.84
CA THR A 87 -23.54 -18.36 3.66
C THR A 87 -22.14 -18.94 3.44
N GLY A 88 -21.15 -18.35 4.10
CA GLY A 88 -19.74 -18.71 4.01
C GLY A 88 -18.99 -17.94 2.94
N ILE A 89 -17.70 -17.73 3.20
CA ILE A 89 -16.78 -17.09 2.25
C ILE A 89 -16.46 -18.08 1.12
N VAL A 90 -16.48 -17.61 -0.11
CA VAL A 90 -16.11 -18.43 -1.27
C VAL A 90 -14.61 -18.73 -1.20
N ASP A 91 -14.26 -20.00 -1.30
CA ASP A 91 -12.87 -20.47 -1.24
C ASP A 91 -11.99 -19.79 -2.31
N GLY A 92 -10.81 -19.31 -1.91
CA GLY A 92 -9.89 -18.59 -2.79
C GLY A 92 -10.37 -17.20 -3.25
N SER A 93 -11.47 -16.67 -2.70
CA SER A 93 -12.00 -15.34 -3.08
C SER A 93 -11.39 -14.20 -2.29
N VAL A 94 -10.76 -14.48 -1.14
CA VAL A 94 -10.13 -13.47 -0.31
C VAL A 94 -8.74 -13.18 -0.85
N LYS A 95 -8.59 -12.01 -1.47
CA LYS A 95 -7.36 -11.61 -2.14
C LYS A 95 -6.98 -10.17 -1.80
N VAL A 96 -5.68 -9.92 -1.74
CA VAL A 96 -5.13 -8.59 -1.84
C VAL A 96 -4.67 -8.34 -3.28
N PHE A 97 -5.15 -7.26 -3.87
CA PHE A 97 -4.71 -6.76 -5.16
C PHE A 97 -3.73 -5.63 -4.92
N TRP A 98 -2.59 -5.67 -5.57
CA TRP A 98 -1.52 -4.71 -5.32
C TRP A 98 -0.74 -4.39 -6.59
N LYS A 99 -0.10 -3.23 -6.60
CA LYS A 99 0.84 -2.81 -7.65
C LYS A 99 1.79 -1.73 -7.11
N THR A 100 2.93 -1.59 -7.73
CA THR A 100 3.79 -0.43 -7.55
C THR A 100 3.30 0.75 -8.42
N GLU A 101 3.80 1.96 -8.18
CA GLU A 101 3.47 3.12 -9.04
C GLU A 101 3.98 2.95 -10.48
N ALA A 102 5.00 2.12 -10.70
CA ALA A 102 5.55 1.85 -12.03
C ALA A 102 4.68 0.90 -12.86
N GLU A 103 3.76 0.17 -12.23
CA GLU A 103 2.94 -0.84 -12.88
C GLU A 103 1.55 -0.31 -13.23
N PHE A 104 1.02 -0.72 -14.39
CA PHE A 104 -0.33 -0.34 -14.82
C PHE A 104 -1.39 -1.28 -14.28
N GLU A 105 -1.09 -2.58 -14.22
CA GLU A 105 -2.02 -3.63 -13.81
C GLU A 105 -1.79 -4.02 -12.34
N TYR A 106 -2.85 -4.45 -11.68
CA TYR A 106 -2.76 -5.03 -10.35
C TYR A 106 -2.39 -6.52 -10.43
N ASP A 107 -1.44 -6.93 -9.63
CA ASP A 107 -1.22 -8.33 -9.29
C ASP A 107 -2.11 -8.74 -8.11
N SER A 108 -2.17 -10.02 -7.78
CA SER A 108 -2.99 -10.49 -6.68
C SER A 108 -2.30 -11.59 -5.86
N THR A 109 -2.52 -11.54 -4.55
CA THR A 109 -2.05 -12.54 -3.60
C THR A 109 -3.23 -13.05 -2.78
N ASP A 110 -3.29 -14.36 -2.57
CA ASP A 110 -4.33 -14.99 -1.76
C ASP A 110 -4.11 -14.71 -0.26
N LEU A 111 -5.20 -14.42 0.45
CA LEU A 111 -5.22 -14.42 1.90
C LEU A 111 -5.89 -15.69 2.40
N TYR A 112 -5.28 -16.35 3.37
CA TYR A 112 -5.73 -17.63 3.92
C TYR A 112 -6.27 -17.45 5.33
N LEU A 113 -7.34 -18.18 5.64
CA LEU A 113 -7.94 -18.18 6.96
C LEU A 113 -6.91 -18.63 8.02
N SER A 114 -6.74 -17.81 9.05
CA SER A 114 -5.90 -18.14 10.22
C SER A 114 -6.45 -19.36 10.94
N LEU A 115 -5.54 -20.26 11.30
CA LEU A 115 -5.86 -21.42 12.12
C LEU A 115 -5.73 -21.15 13.63
N VAL A 116 -5.41 -19.90 14.00
CA VAL A 116 -5.26 -19.48 15.40
C VAL A 116 -6.67 -19.26 16.01
N PRO A 117 -7.04 -20.00 17.05
CA PRO A 117 -8.40 -19.95 17.61
C PRO A 117 -8.78 -18.57 18.18
N GLU A 118 -7.79 -17.78 18.61
CA GLU A 118 -7.95 -16.44 19.16
C GLU A 118 -8.18 -15.37 18.08
N GLU A 119 -8.00 -15.72 16.81
CA GLU A 119 -8.15 -14.84 15.65
C GLU A 119 -9.23 -15.35 14.69
N PRO A 120 -10.48 -15.46 15.13
CA PRO A 120 -11.55 -15.97 14.29
C PRO A 120 -11.76 -15.04 13.07
N ASN A 121 -12.09 -15.64 11.92
CA ASN A 121 -12.39 -14.93 10.68
C ASN A 121 -11.24 -14.04 10.14
N THR A 122 -10.01 -14.24 10.64
CA THR A 122 -8.83 -13.51 10.21
C THR A 122 -8.18 -14.22 9.03
N TYR A 123 -7.99 -13.49 7.95
CA TYR A 123 -7.30 -13.95 6.75
C TYR A 123 -5.96 -13.26 6.66
N THR A 124 -4.90 -14.01 6.41
CA THR A 124 -3.52 -13.50 6.35
C THR A 124 -2.81 -13.96 5.09
N GLY A 125 -1.99 -13.09 4.53
CA GLY A 125 -1.09 -13.38 3.41
C GLY A 125 0.01 -12.35 3.34
N TYR A 126 0.91 -12.50 2.36
CA TYR A 126 2.09 -11.65 2.25
C TYR A 126 2.20 -11.10 0.83
N LEU A 127 2.34 -9.78 0.70
CA LEU A 127 2.81 -9.18 -0.55
C LEU A 127 4.31 -9.47 -0.70
N PRO A 128 4.78 -9.83 -1.88
CA PRO A 128 6.20 -10.09 -2.09
C PRO A 128 7.04 -8.84 -1.79
N PRO A 129 8.29 -9.03 -1.33
CA PRO A 129 9.22 -7.93 -1.11
C PRO A 129 9.37 -7.07 -2.38
N GLN A 130 9.41 -5.77 -2.19
CA GLN A 130 9.53 -4.79 -3.27
C GLN A 130 10.83 -4.00 -3.13
N LEU A 131 11.21 -3.32 -4.21
CA LEU A 131 12.37 -2.44 -4.23
C LEU A 131 12.22 -1.33 -3.18
N TYR A 132 13.32 -0.99 -2.50
CA TYR A 132 13.37 0.11 -1.54
C TYR A 132 12.77 1.39 -2.14
N GLY A 133 11.97 2.08 -1.35
CA GLY A 133 11.30 3.30 -1.77
C GLY A 133 10.15 3.10 -2.75
N SER A 134 9.87 1.87 -3.21
CA SER A 134 8.70 1.61 -4.04
C SER A 134 7.43 1.93 -3.26
N LYS A 135 6.56 2.75 -3.83
CA LYS A 135 5.22 2.95 -3.30
C LYS A 135 4.29 1.85 -3.81
N ILE A 136 3.74 1.10 -2.88
CA ILE A 136 2.79 0.03 -3.15
C ILE A 136 1.38 0.55 -2.91
N ASN A 137 0.51 0.38 -3.89
CA ASN A 137 -0.91 0.64 -3.80
C ASN A 137 -1.65 -0.69 -3.75
N TYR A 138 -2.56 -0.87 -2.78
CA TYR A 138 -3.25 -2.14 -2.63
C TYR A 138 -4.69 -1.98 -2.11
N PHE A 139 -5.51 -2.98 -2.36
CA PHE A 139 -6.83 -3.14 -1.76
C PHE A 139 -7.13 -4.63 -1.54
N ILE A 140 -8.00 -4.92 -0.58
CA ILE A 140 -8.44 -6.27 -0.27
C ILE A 140 -9.85 -6.46 -0.82
N GLN A 141 -10.15 -7.66 -1.31
CA GLN A 141 -11.47 -8.05 -1.80
C GLN A 141 -11.85 -9.42 -1.28
N ALA A 142 -13.14 -9.58 -0.99
CA ALA A 142 -13.73 -10.84 -0.60
C ALA A 142 -15.09 -11.03 -1.27
N LEU A 143 -15.51 -12.32 -1.42
CA LEU A 143 -16.80 -12.72 -1.95
C LEU A 143 -17.40 -13.79 -1.04
N ASP A 144 -18.68 -13.65 -0.68
CA ASP A 144 -19.43 -14.70 0.02
C ASP A 144 -20.27 -15.57 -0.94
N SER A 145 -20.80 -16.66 -0.42
CA SER A 145 -21.62 -17.60 -1.22
C SER A 145 -23.03 -17.07 -1.52
N SER A 146 -23.43 -15.93 -0.95
CA SER A 146 -24.65 -15.23 -1.33
C SER A 146 -24.46 -14.34 -2.57
N GLY A 147 -23.21 -14.18 -3.02
CA GLY A 147 -22.81 -13.33 -4.13
C GLY A 147 -22.48 -11.88 -3.75
N ARG A 148 -22.42 -11.57 -2.44
CA ARG A 148 -21.94 -10.28 -1.99
C ARG A 148 -20.43 -10.20 -2.13
N LYS A 149 -19.98 -9.09 -2.69
CA LYS A 149 -18.58 -8.78 -2.92
C LYS A 149 -18.25 -7.48 -2.17
N GLU A 150 -17.24 -7.54 -1.33
CA GLU A 150 -16.74 -6.39 -0.60
C GLU A 150 -15.29 -6.08 -0.94
N LYS A 151 -14.94 -4.78 -0.83
CA LYS A 151 -13.61 -4.24 -1.09
C LYS A 151 -13.20 -3.31 0.05
N HIS A 152 -11.95 -3.39 0.49
CA HIS A 152 -11.38 -2.45 1.46
C HIS A 152 -10.06 -1.83 0.94
N PRO A 153 -9.95 -0.51 0.83
CA PRO A 153 -10.98 0.48 1.17
C PRO A 153 -12.14 0.41 0.17
N MET A 154 -13.30 0.89 0.58
CA MET A 154 -14.50 0.92 -0.26
C MET A 154 -14.26 1.71 -1.56
N ALA A 155 -13.44 2.76 -1.50
CA ALA A 155 -13.02 3.55 -2.66
C ALA A 155 -11.49 3.68 -2.68
N GLY A 156 -10.92 3.70 -3.89
CA GLY A 156 -9.47 3.85 -4.07
C GLY A 156 -8.66 2.65 -3.59
N TYR A 157 -7.55 2.94 -2.93
CA TYR A 157 -6.57 1.96 -2.46
C TYR A 157 -5.86 2.48 -1.20
N HIS A 158 -5.25 1.59 -0.44
CA HIS A 158 -4.25 1.90 0.58
C HIS A 158 -2.89 2.04 -0.06
N SER A 159 -1.98 2.76 0.57
CA SER A 159 -0.60 2.84 0.11
C SER A 159 0.40 2.89 1.26
N PHE A 160 1.58 2.32 1.00
CA PHE A 160 2.75 2.41 1.86
C PHE A 160 4.02 2.40 1.01
N PHE A 161 5.16 2.72 1.62
CA PHE A 161 6.46 2.62 0.98
C PHE A 161 7.19 1.37 1.47
N ALA A 162 7.80 0.66 0.53
CA ALA A 162 8.61 -0.51 0.82
C ALA A 162 9.94 -0.12 1.45
N LEU A 163 10.26 -0.73 2.59
CA LEU A 163 11.58 -0.76 3.18
C LEU A 163 12.00 -2.23 3.29
N PRO A 164 12.69 -2.80 2.32
CA PRO A 164 13.14 -4.17 2.40
C PRO A 164 14.35 -4.27 3.34
N THR A 165 14.13 -4.75 4.54
CA THR A 165 15.20 -4.98 5.53
C THR A 165 16.12 -6.15 5.19
N ASP A 166 15.65 -7.13 4.40
CA ASP A 166 16.36 -8.40 4.30
C ASP A 166 17.27 -8.57 3.10
N ILE A 167 16.98 -7.87 2.01
CA ILE A 167 17.85 -7.96 0.82
C ILE A 167 19.18 -7.27 1.08
N CYS A 168 19.18 -6.24 1.94
CA CYS A 168 20.37 -5.49 2.29
C CYS A 168 21.12 -6.05 3.52
N ASN A 169 20.50 -6.89 4.34
CA ASN A 169 21.13 -7.50 5.51
C ASN A 169 22.29 -8.47 5.19
N SER A 170 22.35 -8.96 3.95
CA SER A 170 23.50 -9.74 3.47
C SER A 170 24.66 -8.87 2.99
N TRP A 171 24.46 -7.57 2.84
CA TRP A 171 25.49 -6.63 2.42
C TRP A 171 26.23 -6.08 3.61
N SER A 172 27.53 -6.01 3.52
CA SER A 172 28.35 -5.40 4.55
C SER A 172 28.31 -3.88 4.43
N LEU A 173 28.28 -3.19 5.56
CA LEU A 173 28.36 -1.73 5.58
C LEU A 173 29.61 -1.26 4.81
N GLY A 174 29.42 -0.44 3.81
CA GLY A 174 30.45 0.07 2.93
C GLY A 174 30.73 -0.77 1.67
N ASP A 175 30.19 -1.98 1.56
CA ASP A 175 30.29 -2.83 0.36
C ASP A 175 29.21 -2.42 -0.63
N VAL A 176 29.48 -1.34 -1.35
CA VAL A 176 28.49 -0.66 -2.22
C VAL A 176 28.20 -1.46 -3.49
N ASP A 177 29.13 -2.31 -3.93
CA ASP A 177 28.97 -3.16 -5.12
C ASP A 177 28.55 -4.60 -4.79
N ASN A 178 28.39 -4.92 -3.50
CA ASN A 178 28.09 -6.27 -3.00
C ASN A 178 29.06 -7.35 -3.49
N SER A 179 30.32 -7.00 -3.60
CA SER A 179 31.38 -7.95 -3.99
C SER A 179 31.80 -8.86 -2.85
N GLY A 180 31.44 -8.51 -1.60
CA GLY A 180 31.89 -9.15 -0.37
C GLY A 180 33.27 -8.69 0.09
N GLU A 181 33.87 -7.72 -0.58
CA GLU A 181 35.18 -7.16 -0.25
C GLU A 181 35.09 -5.62 -0.19
N LEU A 182 35.45 -5.06 0.96
CA LEU A 182 35.52 -3.62 1.11
C LEU A 182 36.79 -3.08 0.44
N ASN A 183 36.67 -2.29 -0.63
CA ASN A 183 37.82 -1.83 -1.39
C ASN A 183 37.61 -0.47 -2.06
N ILE A 184 38.56 -0.04 -2.89
CA ILE A 184 38.53 1.28 -3.52
C ILE A 184 37.35 1.45 -4.52
N ILE A 185 36.81 0.35 -5.03
CA ILE A 185 35.68 0.39 -5.98
C ILE A 185 34.44 0.92 -5.27
N ASP A 186 34.19 0.51 -4.02
CA ASP A 186 33.10 1.00 -3.18
C ASP A 186 33.17 2.50 -2.96
N VAL A 187 34.38 3.02 -2.72
CA VAL A 187 34.63 4.46 -2.57
C VAL A 187 34.30 5.22 -3.86
N ILE A 188 34.66 4.66 -5.01
CA ILE A 188 34.37 5.27 -6.32
C ILE A 188 32.84 5.28 -6.53
N LEU A 189 32.18 4.17 -6.32
CA LEU A 189 30.73 4.04 -6.51
C LEU A 189 29.96 4.96 -5.57
N LEU A 190 30.33 5.03 -4.29
CA LEU A 190 29.74 5.99 -3.35
C LEU A 190 29.96 7.43 -3.79
N SER A 191 31.14 7.76 -4.30
CA SER A 191 31.44 9.09 -4.84
C SER A 191 30.57 9.43 -6.05
N GLU A 192 30.36 8.50 -6.95
CA GLU A 192 29.48 8.65 -8.12
C GLU A 192 28.03 8.83 -7.72
N LEU A 193 27.55 8.05 -6.73
CA LEU A 193 26.23 8.15 -6.15
C LEU A 193 25.96 9.58 -5.61
N ILE A 194 26.88 10.11 -4.82
CA ILE A 194 26.75 11.44 -4.21
C ILE A 194 26.85 12.56 -5.24
N VAL A 195 27.77 12.46 -6.21
CA VAL A 195 28.02 13.53 -7.19
C VAL A 195 26.95 13.59 -8.27
N TYR A 196 26.49 12.45 -8.74
CA TYR A 196 25.56 12.37 -9.90
C TYR A 196 24.13 12.08 -9.50
N GLY A 197 23.86 11.72 -8.22
CA GLY A 197 22.52 11.37 -7.75
C GLY A 197 21.95 10.13 -8.45
N SER A 198 22.81 9.28 -9.00
CA SER A 198 22.40 8.04 -9.67
C SER A 198 22.19 6.97 -8.61
N SER A 199 20.97 6.45 -8.48
CA SER A 199 20.74 5.26 -7.66
C SER A 199 21.47 4.07 -8.29
N LEU A 200 22.42 3.50 -7.58
CA LEU A 200 23.19 2.31 -8.01
C LEU A 200 22.45 1.00 -7.71
N GLY A 201 21.29 1.08 -7.10
CA GLY A 201 20.47 -0.08 -6.72
C GLY A 201 20.07 -0.07 -5.26
N MET A 202 19.17 -0.95 -4.93
CA MET A 202 18.30 -0.97 -3.76
C MET A 202 18.99 -0.97 -2.40
N CYS A 203 20.15 -1.59 -2.29
CA CYS A 203 20.87 -1.72 -1.02
C CYS A 203 22.03 -0.75 -0.91
N CYS A 204 22.42 -0.12 -2.01
CA CYS A 204 23.58 0.77 -2.04
C CYS A 204 23.41 1.98 -1.14
N ASP A 205 22.22 2.59 -1.12
CA ASP A 205 21.96 3.78 -0.30
C ASP A 205 22.06 3.46 1.19
N PHE A 206 21.60 2.26 1.60
CA PHE A 206 21.61 1.83 2.99
C PHE A 206 23.03 1.47 3.47
N VAL A 207 23.80 0.70 2.69
CA VAL A 207 25.18 0.35 3.04
C VAL A 207 26.16 1.48 2.79
N ALA A 208 25.76 2.48 2.04
CA ALA A 208 26.54 3.67 1.71
C ALA A 208 26.48 4.76 2.80
N ASP A 209 25.42 4.75 3.63
CA ASP A 209 25.31 5.62 4.81
C ASP A 209 26.17 5.04 5.95
N ILE A 210 27.46 5.36 5.91
CA ILE A 210 28.47 4.77 6.79
C ILE A 210 28.35 5.28 8.23
N ASN A 211 27.84 6.49 8.40
CA ASN A 211 27.68 7.10 9.72
C ASN A 211 26.25 6.94 10.29
N GLU A 212 25.33 6.33 9.51
CA GLU A 212 23.93 6.07 9.89
C GLU A 212 23.15 7.34 10.28
N ASP A 213 23.47 8.49 9.62
CA ASP A 213 22.77 9.75 9.88
C ASP A 213 21.53 9.99 8.97
N GLY A 214 21.30 9.10 8.00
CA GLY A 214 20.18 9.11 7.06
C GLY A 214 20.40 10.01 5.84
N GLU A 215 21.61 10.59 5.68
CA GLU A 215 21.97 11.45 4.55
C GLU A 215 23.28 10.97 3.89
N LEU A 216 23.23 10.62 2.61
CA LEU A 216 24.44 10.31 1.84
C LEU A 216 25.22 11.59 1.55
N SER A 217 26.42 11.67 2.10
CA SER A 217 27.26 12.86 2.07
C SER A 217 28.75 12.56 1.90
N ILE A 218 29.55 13.61 1.78
CA ILE A 218 31.01 13.47 1.73
C ILE A 218 31.58 12.85 3.01
N ILE A 219 30.86 12.90 4.13
CA ILE A 219 31.27 12.30 5.39
C ILE A 219 31.34 10.79 5.27
N ASP A 220 30.38 10.18 4.55
CA ASP A 220 30.35 8.73 4.30
C ASP A 220 31.53 8.30 3.44
N ILE A 221 31.89 9.09 2.43
CA ILE A 221 33.12 8.81 1.64
C ILE A 221 34.35 8.81 2.54
N VAL A 222 34.49 9.79 3.42
CA VAL A 222 35.64 9.88 4.34
C VAL A 222 35.68 8.68 5.29
N ASN A 223 34.53 8.29 5.83
CA ASN A 223 34.41 7.15 6.70
C ASN A 223 34.75 5.84 5.96
N LEU A 224 34.22 5.67 4.74
CA LEU A 224 34.48 4.50 3.91
C LEU A 224 35.98 4.40 3.55
N VAL A 225 36.61 5.50 3.14
CA VAL A 225 38.06 5.54 2.91
C VAL A 225 38.83 5.11 4.14
N SER A 226 38.42 5.57 5.31
CA SER A 226 39.04 5.18 6.57
C SER A 226 38.91 3.68 6.86
N MET A 227 37.75 3.09 6.54
CA MET A 227 37.54 1.64 6.67
C MET A 227 38.41 0.84 5.70
N VAL A 228 38.51 1.25 4.46
CA VAL A 228 39.30 0.58 3.40
C VAL A 228 40.80 0.63 3.71
N VAL A 229 41.30 1.75 4.25
CA VAL A 229 42.75 1.93 4.55
C VAL A 229 43.19 1.21 5.82
N ASN A 230 42.29 0.97 6.75
CA ASN A 230 42.61 0.36 8.07
C ASN A 230 42.31 -1.14 8.14
N GLN A 231 42.09 -1.82 7.02
CA GLN A 231 41.97 -3.29 6.91
C GLN A 231 43.36 -4.00 7.02
#